data_716cc59f99e311e9ca3bbe909e2765b9
#
_entry.id   716cc59f99e311e9ca3bbe909e2765b9
#
_cell.length_a   1.000
_cell.length_b   1.000
_cell.length_c   1.000
_cell.angle_alpha   90.00
_cell.angle_beta   90.00
_cell.angle_gamma   90.00
#
_symmetry.space_group_name_H-M   'P 1'
#
loop_
_entity.id
_entity.type
_entity.pdbx_description
1 polymer ?
#
loop_
_entity_poly.entity_id
_entity_poly.type
_entity_poly.pdbx_seq_one_letter_code
_entity_poly.pdbx_strand_id
1 'polypeptide(L)'
;MPRKGPVQKRDVLPDPMYNSKLVTRLINQVMVDGQRGKAQKILYNAFQLVQERSGKDPMEVFEQALKNVMPVLEVRARRVGGSNYQVPVEVRPERRQTLGLRYIVNYSRLRGEKTMEERLANEILDAANNTGASVKKREDMHKMAEANKAFAHYRW
;
A
#
# COMPACT_ATOMS: atom_id res chain seq x y z
N MET A 1 -3.55 6.46 -23.80
CA MET A 1 -3.92 7.76 -23.19
C MET A 1 -5.31 8.15 -23.64
N PRO A 2 -6.19 8.62 -22.78
CA PRO A 2 -7.52 9.07 -23.21
C PRO A 2 -7.39 10.33 -24.04
N ARG A 3 -8.01 10.32 -25.24
CA ARG A 3 -7.96 11.46 -26.18
C ARG A 3 -8.91 12.61 -25.79
N LYS A 4 -9.94 12.33 -24.98
CA LYS A 4 -11.03 13.27 -24.63
C LYS A 4 -10.94 13.83 -23.21
N GLY A 5 -9.76 13.90 -22.60
CA GLY A 5 -9.57 14.44 -21.26
C GLY A 5 -9.29 13.37 -20.18
N PRO A 6 -9.24 13.74 -18.89
CA PRO A 6 -8.95 12.83 -17.82
C PRO A 6 -10.08 11.82 -17.63
N VAL A 7 -9.72 10.58 -17.35
CA VAL A 7 -10.69 9.52 -17.01
C VAL A 7 -11.31 9.82 -15.66
N GLN A 8 -12.64 9.75 -15.56
CA GLN A 8 -13.35 9.89 -14.28
C GLN A 8 -12.95 8.74 -13.34
N LYS A 9 -12.58 9.08 -12.12
CA LYS A 9 -12.27 8.09 -11.09
C LYS A 9 -13.56 7.43 -10.63
N ARG A 10 -13.59 6.09 -10.71
CA ARG A 10 -14.71 5.31 -10.14
C ARG A 10 -14.49 5.18 -8.64
N ASP A 11 -15.48 5.54 -7.86
CA ASP A 11 -15.46 5.30 -6.41
C ASP A 11 -15.85 3.84 -6.11
N VAL A 12 -15.41 3.34 -4.97
CA VAL A 12 -15.71 1.99 -4.51
C VAL A 12 -16.79 2.04 -3.43
N LEU A 13 -17.68 1.05 -3.41
CA LEU A 13 -18.64 0.89 -2.33
C LEU A 13 -17.92 0.46 -1.05
N PRO A 14 -18.37 0.89 0.12
CA PRO A 14 -17.82 0.45 1.39
C PRO A 14 -18.03 -1.07 1.57
N ASP A 15 -17.14 -1.68 2.34
CA ASP A 15 -17.25 -3.10 2.69
C ASP A 15 -18.45 -3.34 3.62
N PRO A 16 -19.25 -4.41 3.41
CA PRO A 16 -20.45 -4.63 4.21
C PRO A 16 -20.16 -4.97 5.68
N MET A 17 -19.01 -5.59 6.02
CA MET A 17 -18.69 -5.93 7.40
C MET A 17 -18.10 -4.76 8.19
N TYR A 18 -17.15 -4.06 7.59
CA TYR A 18 -16.41 -2.98 8.25
C TYR A 18 -16.89 -1.57 7.85
N ASN A 19 -17.85 -1.46 6.94
CA ASN A 19 -18.40 -0.21 6.40
C ASN A 19 -17.31 0.78 5.97
N SER A 20 -16.20 0.28 5.42
CA SER A 20 -15.00 1.05 5.06
C SER A 20 -14.62 0.88 3.60
N LYS A 21 -14.48 2.00 2.89
CA LYS A 21 -13.92 2.03 1.52
C LYS A 21 -12.46 1.59 1.47
N LEU A 22 -11.74 1.80 2.56
CA LEU A 22 -10.33 1.40 2.68
C LEU A 22 -10.20 -0.13 2.66
N VAL A 23 -11.08 -0.83 3.38
CA VAL A 23 -11.16 -2.29 3.38
C VAL A 23 -11.49 -2.81 1.98
N THR A 24 -12.45 -2.21 1.28
CA THR A 24 -12.76 -2.58 -0.11
C THR A 24 -11.55 -2.42 -1.03
N ARG A 25 -10.79 -1.35 -0.88
CA ARG A 25 -9.56 -1.12 -1.66
C ARG A 25 -8.49 -2.17 -1.34
N LEU A 26 -8.36 -2.60 -0.08
CA LEU A 26 -7.46 -3.68 0.31
C LEU A 26 -7.90 -5.01 -0.30
N ILE A 27 -9.18 -5.37 -0.25
CA ILE A 27 -9.73 -6.56 -0.92
C ILE A 27 -9.38 -6.55 -2.41
N ASN A 28 -9.55 -5.42 -3.08
CA ASN A 28 -9.22 -5.30 -4.50
C ASN A 28 -7.71 -5.48 -4.79
N GLN A 29 -6.83 -5.15 -3.84
CA GLN A 29 -5.38 -5.39 -3.98
C GLN A 29 -5.01 -6.87 -3.71
N VAL A 30 -5.70 -7.52 -2.79
CA VAL A 30 -5.50 -8.95 -2.49
C VAL A 30 -6.06 -9.84 -3.60
N MET A 31 -7.11 -9.38 -4.27
CA MET A 31 -7.82 -10.14 -5.31
C MET A 31 -6.90 -10.53 -6.47
N VAL A 32 -7.00 -11.78 -6.90
CA VAL A 32 -6.36 -12.35 -8.10
C VAL A 32 -7.45 -12.92 -9.01
N ASP A 33 -7.31 -12.75 -10.32
CA ASP A 33 -8.21 -13.28 -11.36
C ASP A 33 -9.71 -12.94 -11.16
N GLY A 34 -9.99 -11.81 -10.52
CA GLY A 34 -11.37 -11.36 -10.27
C GLY A 34 -12.10 -12.14 -9.17
N GLN A 35 -11.43 -13.03 -8.44
CA GLN A 35 -12.04 -13.86 -7.39
C GLN A 35 -12.25 -13.08 -6.09
N ARG A 36 -13.19 -12.12 -6.11
CA ARG A 36 -13.45 -11.22 -5.00
C ARG A 36 -13.87 -11.93 -3.72
N GLY A 37 -14.75 -12.95 -3.81
CA GLY A 37 -15.24 -13.68 -2.63
C GLY A 37 -14.12 -14.39 -1.86
N LYS A 38 -13.12 -14.95 -2.56
CA LYS A 38 -11.93 -15.51 -1.90
C LYS A 38 -11.08 -14.43 -1.22
N ALA A 39 -10.88 -13.29 -1.88
CA ALA A 39 -10.12 -12.18 -1.31
C ALA A 39 -10.78 -11.59 -0.06
N GLN A 40 -12.13 -11.47 -0.05
CA GLN A 40 -12.89 -11.07 1.12
C GLN A 40 -12.71 -12.03 2.29
N LYS A 41 -12.86 -13.33 2.04
CA LYS A 41 -12.66 -14.36 3.08
C LYS A 41 -11.25 -14.30 3.67
N ILE A 42 -10.22 -14.22 2.82
CA ILE A 42 -8.83 -14.08 3.26
C ILE A 42 -8.66 -12.86 4.16
N LEU A 43 -9.21 -11.72 3.77
CA LEU A 43 -9.08 -10.50 4.55
C LEU A 43 -9.81 -10.58 5.89
N TYR A 44 -11.04 -11.10 5.91
CA TYR A 44 -11.81 -11.22 7.15
C TYR A 44 -11.12 -12.16 8.15
N ASN A 45 -10.62 -13.30 7.67
CA ASN A 45 -9.84 -14.22 8.52
C ASN A 45 -8.52 -13.57 8.99
N ALA A 46 -7.84 -12.80 8.12
CA ALA A 46 -6.65 -12.07 8.53
C ALA A 46 -6.95 -11.02 9.62
N PHE A 47 -8.06 -10.29 9.53
CA PHE A 47 -8.47 -9.33 10.54
C PHE A 47 -8.86 -10.00 11.86
N GLN A 48 -9.50 -11.17 11.80
CA GLN A 48 -9.75 -11.97 13.00
C GLN A 48 -8.44 -12.38 13.69
N LEU A 49 -7.45 -12.87 12.92
CA LEU A 49 -6.13 -13.19 13.45
C LEU A 49 -5.40 -11.97 14.05
N VAL A 50 -5.54 -10.80 13.42
CA VAL A 50 -5.00 -9.54 13.98
C VAL A 50 -5.65 -9.23 15.33
N GLN A 51 -6.96 -9.35 15.44
CA GLN A 51 -7.70 -9.13 16.68
C GLN A 51 -7.26 -10.11 17.78
N GLU A 52 -7.18 -11.40 17.45
CA GLU A 52 -6.74 -12.45 18.40
C GLU A 52 -5.32 -12.22 18.93
N ARG A 53 -4.40 -11.77 18.06
CA ARG A 53 -2.99 -11.58 18.42
C ARG A 53 -2.69 -10.24 19.09
N SER A 54 -3.39 -9.18 18.70
CA SER A 54 -3.17 -7.83 19.25
C SER A 54 -4.07 -7.48 20.42
N GLY A 55 -5.23 -8.14 20.54
CA GLY A 55 -6.27 -7.77 21.49
C GLY A 55 -6.94 -6.42 21.21
N LYS A 56 -6.69 -5.82 20.05
CA LYS A 56 -7.20 -4.49 19.64
C LYS A 56 -8.18 -4.64 18.48
N ASP A 57 -8.91 -3.55 18.20
CA ASP A 57 -9.73 -3.49 16.98
C ASP A 57 -8.85 -3.63 15.73
N PRO A 58 -9.14 -4.61 14.84
CA PRO A 58 -8.35 -4.86 13.64
C PRO A 58 -8.35 -3.65 12.68
N MET A 59 -9.39 -2.82 12.69
CA MET A 59 -9.45 -1.61 11.88
C MET A 59 -8.43 -0.57 12.35
N GLU A 60 -8.34 -0.33 13.64
CA GLU A 60 -7.36 0.60 14.22
C GLU A 60 -5.93 0.15 13.93
N VAL A 61 -5.65 -1.14 14.12
CA VAL A 61 -4.33 -1.73 13.83
C VAL A 61 -3.99 -1.59 12.34
N PHE A 62 -4.94 -1.85 11.46
CA PHE A 62 -4.76 -1.71 10.01
C PHE A 62 -4.54 -0.27 9.59
N GLU A 63 -5.30 0.68 10.10
CA GLU A 63 -5.12 2.11 9.80
C GLU A 63 -3.76 2.61 10.28
N GLN A 64 -3.32 2.19 11.47
CA GLN A 64 -1.98 2.49 11.97
C GLN A 64 -0.89 1.88 11.08
N ALA A 65 -1.03 0.61 10.69
CA ALA A 65 -0.12 -0.07 9.78
C ALA A 65 -0.02 0.69 8.44
N LEU A 66 -1.15 1.02 7.85
CA LEU A 66 -1.19 1.76 6.59
C LEU A 66 -0.52 3.13 6.71
N LYS A 67 -0.77 3.86 7.80
CA LYS A 67 -0.15 5.15 8.09
C LYS A 67 1.38 5.05 8.15
N ASN A 68 1.88 3.98 8.76
CA ASN A 68 3.31 3.71 8.86
C ASN A 68 3.95 3.31 7.52
N VAL A 69 3.18 2.72 6.59
CA VAL A 69 3.70 2.23 5.30
C VAL A 69 3.57 3.25 4.16
N MET A 70 2.65 4.20 4.27
CA MET A 70 2.42 5.19 3.21
C MET A 70 3.64 6.07 2.94
N PRO A 71 4.21 6.09 1.71
CA PRO A 71 5.34 6.95 1.39
C PRO A 71 4.90 8.40 1.15
N VAL A 72 5.73 9.35 1.57
CA VAL A 72 5.56 10.79 1.29
C VAL A 72 6.20 11.17 -0.03
N LEU A 73 7.35 10.56 -0.34
CA LEU A 73 8.15 10.81 -1.52
C LEU A 73 8.24 9.55 -2.40
N GLU A 74 8.28 9.75 -3.70
CA GLU A 74 8.63 8.72 -4.69
C GLU A 74 9.66 9.28 -5.66
N VAL A 75 10.36 8.39 -6.35
CA VAL A 75 11.33 8.77 -7.39
C VAL A 75 10.72 8.47 -8.75
N ARG A 76 10.76 9.44 -9.65
CA ARG A 76 10.29 9.28 -11.04
C ARG A 76 11.41 9.56 -12.02
N ALA A 77 11.53 8.69 -13.01
CA ALA A 77 12.47 8.89 -14.09
C ALA A 77 12.00 10.06 -14.99
N ARG A 78 12.91 10.99 -15.27
CA ARG A 78 12.71 12.07 -16.24
C ARG A 78 13.89 12.12 -17.19
N ARG A 79 13.58 12.25 -18.49
CA ARG A 79 14.62 12.40 -19.52
C ARG A 79 14.90 13.88 -19.77
N VAL A 80 16.15 14.28 -19.58
CA VAL A 80 16.63 15.64 -19.81
C VAL A 80 17.91 15.56 -20.62
N GLY A 81 17.98 16.25 -21.76
CA GLY A 81 19.18 16.29 -22.60
C GLY A 81 19.70 14.92 -23.05
N GLY A 82 18.80 13.92 -23.23
CA GLY A 82 19.18 12.56 -23.62
C GLY A 82 19.51 11.61 -22.47
N SER A 83 19.71 12.10 -21.24
CA SER A 83 19.97 11.31 -20.05
C SER A 83 18.72 11.14 -19.19
N ASN A 84 18.62 9.98 -18.51
CA ASN A 84 17.52 9.70 -17.59
C ASN A 84 17.94 10.03 -16.16
N TYR A 85 17.19 10.91 -15.51
CA TYR A 85 17.40 11.29 -14.11
C TYR A 85 16.27 10.77 -13.23
N GLN A 86 16.61 10.34 -12.03
CA GLN A 86 15.66 9.92 -11.01
C GLN A 86 15.29 11.15 -10.17
N VAL A 87 14.10 11.71 -10.43
CA VAL A 87 13.66 12.96 -9.79
C VAL A 87 12.75 12.66 -8.61
N PRO A 88 13.06 13.13 -7.38
CA PRO A 88 12.18 12.98 -6.24
C PRO A 88 10.95 13.87 -6.37
N VAL A 89 9.78 13.30 -6.16
CA VAL A 89 8.48 14.00 -6.22
C VAL A 89 7.62 13.63 -5.03
N GLU A 90 6.84 14.60 -4.57
CA GLU A 90 5.84 14.37 -3.54
C GLU A 90 4.69 13.51 -4.05
N VAL A 91 4.26 12.54 -3.24
CA VAL A 91 3.17 11.63 -3.61
C VAL A 91 1.83 12.23 -3.20
N ARG A 92 0.89 12.30 -4.14
CA ARG A 92 -0.48 12.76 -3.85
C ARG A 92 -1.18 11.84 -2.85
N PRO A 93 -2.07 12.35 -1.96
CA PRO A 93 -2.70 11.56 -0.89
C PRO A 93 -3.35 10.27 -1.34
N GLU A 94 -4.11 10.29 -2.44
CA GLU A 94 -4.76 9.09 -3.00
C GLU A 94 -3.75 8.03 -3.47
N ARG A 95 -2.64 8.48 -4.06
CA ARG A 95 -1.58 7.59 -4.50
C ARG A 95 -0.79 7.04 -3.32
N ARG A 96 -0.57 7.84 -2.26
CA ARG A 96 0.05 7.37 -1.00
C ARG A 96 -0.72 6.19 -0.43
N GLN A 97 -2.05 6.31 -0.34
CA GLN A 97 -2.91 5.23 0.12
C GLN A 97 -2.78 3.98 -0.77
N THR A 98 -2.83 4.16 -2.10
CA THR A 98 -2.70 3.04 -3.05
C THR A 98 -1.34 2.35 -2.94
N LEU A 99 -0.26 3.11 -2.79
CA LEU A 99 1.09 2.56 -2.63
C LEU A 99 1.23 1.81 -1.30
N GLY A 100 0.70 2.37 -0.20
CA GLY A 100 0.71 1.72 1.10
C GLY A 100 0.00 0.36 1.06
N LEU A 101 -1.21 0.30 0.52
CA LEU A 101 -1.96 -0.95 0.34
C LEU A 101 -1.19 -1.97 -0.52
N ARG A 102 -0.60 -1.50 -1.62
CA ARG A 102 0.21 -2.35 -2.51
C ARG A 102 1.44 -2.90 -1.81
N TYR A 103 2.12 -2.10 -1.00
CA TYR A 103 3.30 -2.57 -0.25
C TYR A 103 2.89 -3.66 0.76
N ILE A 104 1.86 -3.43 1.57
CA ILE A 104 1.36 -4.43 2.51
C ILE A 104 1.05 -5.75 1.81
N VAL A 105 0.28 -5.74 0.72
CA VAL A 105 -0.12 -6.96 0.01
C VAL A 105 1.08 -7.65 -0.68
N ASN A 106 1.95 -6.89 -1.33
CA ASN A 106 3.09 -7.48 -2.03
C ASN A 106 4.09 -8.14 -1.06
N TYR A 107 4.37 -7.47 0.06
CA TYR A 107 5.29 -8.01 1.05
C TYR A 107 4.68 -9.11 1.90
N SER A 108 3.36 -9.10 2.13
CA SER A 108 2.68 -10.25 2.73
C SER A 108 2.80 -11.50 1.84
N ARG A 109 2.70 -11.38 0.52
CA ARG A 109 2.88 -12.51 -0.42
C ARG A 109 4.28 -13.13 -0.37
N LEU A 110 5.29 -12.34 -0.02
CA LEU A 110 6.69 -12.79 0.07
C LEU A 110 7.06 -13.44 1.41
N ARG A 111 6.15 -13.43 2.39
CA ARG A 111 6.36 -14.06 3.69
C ARG A 111 6.34 -15.58 3.58
N GLY A 112 6.96 -16.24 4.55
CA GLY A 112 7.11 -17.70 4.58
C GLY A 112 5.99 -18.47 5.26
N GLU A 113 4.97 -17.80 5.83
CA GLU A 113 3.85 -18.46 6.49
C GLU A 113 3.02 -19.29 5.50
N LYS A 114 2.30 -20.28 5.99
CA LYS A 114 1.59 -21.27 5.16
C LYS A 114 0.42 -20.64 4.39
N THR A 115 -0.42 -19.85 5.04
CA THR A 115 -1.63 -19.30 4.44
C THR A 115 -1.48 -17.80 4.15
N MET A 116 -2.22 -17.29 3.14
CA MET A 116 -2.22 -15.84 2.85
C MET A 116 -2.86 -15.02 3.98
N GLU A 117 -3.78 -15.61 4.71
CA GLU A 117 -4.44 -15.02 5.88
C GLU A 117 -3.41 -14.71 6.98
N GLU A 118 -2.56 -15.69 7.32
CA GLU A 118 -1.48 -15.52 8.28
C GLU A 118 -0.42 -14.53 7.82
N ARG A 119 -0.03 -14.60 6.54
CA ARG A 119 0.94 -13.67 5.93
C ARG A 119 0.45 -12.23 6.02
N LEU A 120 -0.82 -12.00 5.67
CA LEU A 120 -1.41 -10.66 5.69
C LEU A 120 -1.57 -10.14 7.12
N ALA A 121 -2.03 -11.00 8.05
CA ALA A 121 -2.18 -10.63 9.45
C ALA A 121 -0.83 -10.24 10.09
N ASN A 122 0.20 -11.04 9.88
CA ASN A 122 1.53 -10.77 10.43
C ASN A 122 2.16 -9.52 9.82
N GLU A 123 2.00 -9.29 8.51
CA GLU A 123 2.51 -8.07 7.87
C GLU A 123 1.82 -6.82 8.40
N ILE A 124 0.49 -6.88 8.65
CA ILE A 124 -0.26 -5.77 9.26
C ILE A 124 0.23 -5.49 10.68
N LEU A 125 0.44 -6.54 11.49
CA LEU A 125 0.93 -6.39 12.87
C LEU A 125 2.35 -5.81 12.90
N ASP A 126 3.25 -6.31 12.07
CA ASP A 126 4.61 -5.80 11.98
C ASP A 126 4.61 -4.34 11.51
N ALA A 127 3.81 -4.00 10.50
CA ALA A 127 3.69 -2.64 9.98
C ALA A 127 3.07 -1.67 11.01
N ALA A 128 2.12 -2.12 11.82
CA ALA A 128 1.55 -1.32 12.91
C ALA A 128 2.61 -0.97 13.97
N ASN A 129 3.56 -1.87 14.21
CA ASN A 129 4.72 -1.67 15.09
C ASN A 129 5.89 -0.95 14.39
N ASN A 130 5.67 -0.38 13.19
CA ASN A 130 6.68 0.29 12.37
C ASN A 130 7.89 -0.60 12.04
N THR A 131 7.66 -1.89 11.84
CA THR A 131 8.63 -2.91 11.44
C THR A 131 8.15 -3.67 10.20
N GLY A 132 8.93 -4.62 9.71
CA GLY A 132 8.53 -5.45 8.58
C GLY A 132 8.97 -4.92 7.22
N ALA A 133 8.74 -5.74 6.19
CA ALA A 133 9.25 -5.49 4.85
C ALA A 133 8.52 -4.34 4.12
N SER A 134 7.25 -4.12 4.42
CA SER A 134 6.46 -3.01 3.88
C SER A 134 6.99 -1.66 4.35
N VAL A 135 7.32 -1.55 5.63
CA VAL A 135 7.92 -0.33 6.22
C VAL A 135 9.31 -0.11 5.66
N LYS A 136 10.13 -1.16 5.56
CA LYS A 136 11.45 -1.09 4.94
C LYS A 136 11.36 -0.57 3.50
N LYS A 137 10.37 -1.01 2.73
CA LYS A 137 10.16 -0.50 1.36
C LYS A 137 9.88 1.00 1.33
N ARG A 138 9.06 1.52 2.26
CA ARG A 138 8.85 2.96 2.41
C ARG A 138 10.17 3.69 2.69
N GLU A 139 10.96 3.17 3.64
CA GLU A 139 12.26 3.75 3.99
C GLU A 139 13.23 3.75 2.82
N ASP A 140 13.31 2.66 2.06
CA ASP A 140 14.16 2.55 0.87
C ASP A 140 13.75 3.59 -0.19
N MET A 141 12.43 3.79 -0.38
CA MET A 141 11.93 4.84 -1.29
C MET A 141 12.31 6.25 -0.82
N HIS A 142 12.23 6.52 0.49
CA HIS A 142 12.64 7.81 1.05
C HIS A 142 14.16 8.01 0.95
N LYS A 143 14.98 6.99 1.23
CA LYS A 143 16.44 7.03 1.04
C LYS A 143 16.82 7.30 -0.41
N MET A 144 16.16 6.63 -1.37
CA MET A 144 16.38 6.89 -2.80
C MET A 144 16.00 8.33 -3.18
N ALA A 145 14.89 8.84 -2.66
CA ALA A 145 14.46 10.22 -2.91
C ALA A 145 15.46 11.24 -2.32
N GLU A 146 15.99 10.97 -1.14
CA GLU A 146 17.00 11.81 -0.50
C GLU A 146 18.33 11.79 -1.25
N ALA A 147 18.79 10.61 -1.66
CA ALA A 147 20.01 10.46 -2.46
C ALA A 147 19.94 11.21 -3.80
N ASN A 148 18.74 11.32 -4.38
CA ASN A 148 18.51 12.04 -5.63
C ASN A 148 18.04 13.48 -5.43
N LYS A 149 18.13 14.03 -4.23
CA LYS A 149 17.67 15.38 -3.90
C LYS A 149 18.29 16.48 -4.78
N ALA A 150 19.52 16.28 -5.24
CA ALA A 150 20.20 17.20 -6.14
C ALA A 150 19.45 17.40 -7.48
N PHE A 151 18.64 16.42 -7.92
CA PHE A 151 17.86 16.49 -9.15
C PHE A 151 16.42 17.01 -8.93
N ALA A 152 16.07 17.49 -7.73
CA ALA A 152 14.74 17.98 -7.40
C ALA A 152 14.32 19.18 -8.27
N HIS A 153 15.28 19.99 -8.72
CA HIS A 153 15.03 21.12 -9.63
C HIS A 153 14.58 20.70 -11.04
N TYR A 154 14.73 19.44 -11.42
CA TYR A 154 14.18 18.89 -12.67
C TYR A 154 12.68 18.51 -12.56
N ARG A 155 12.04 18.78 -11.42
CA ARG A 155 10.61 18.56 -11.20
C ARG A 155 9.79 19.49 -12.13
N TRP A 156 8.72 18.97 -12.70
CA TRP A 156 7.75 19.71 -13.54
C TRP A 156 6.42 19.88 -12.82
#